data_ea9c3dfe60b833d4d7fc1f9f8a89c83f
#
_entry.id   ea9c3dfe60b833d4d7fc1f9f8a89c83f
#
_cell.length_a   1.000
_cell.length_b   1.000
_cell.length_c   1.000
_cell.angle_alpha   90.00
_cell.angle_beta   90.00
_cell.angle_gamma   90.00
#
_symmetry.space_group_name_H-M   'P 1'
#
loop_
_entity.id
_entity.type
_entity.pdbx_description
1 polymer ?
#
loop_
_entity_poly.entity_id
_entity_poly.type
_entity_poly.pdbx_seq_one_letter_code
_entity_poly.pdbx_strand_id
1 'polypeptide(L)'
;FRVIRARWIVPVSSPPFQNGWIRYGTTKIQEIGSGEPPADAVDLGDVAILPRLINSHTHLEFSDHESPVGSPGVSFSEWIKLVIASRRLSNPDSLLSSLTSGLNELWETGTVLAGDIATPPLHYPAWKDQPDLVSFAEVLGLQSDRFKDRFQAAIEHADRLEKGAYSPHAPYSISRDGFEKVIEQALVKNRPVAMHIAESPEERELLTSGTGPLAELLDTMNLSPLEHYPWRGEPFRVLIDGLGQLDSGFLIHGNDLTADEIEYLTRYPQLTVVYCPRTHDFFRFAKHPVDKMVKAGIRVALGTDSRASNPDLNLWKEVQYLLNHRQEIPPEEILEMATSVPADALQ
;
A
#
# COMPACT_ATOMS: atom_id res chain seq x y z
N PHE A 1 -24.75 -17.84 17.32
CA PHE A 1 -24.08 -16.61 17.72
C PHE A 1 -23.11 -16.91 18.85
N ARG A 2 -22.06 -16.14 18.95
CA ARG A 2 -21.10 -16.13 20.07
C ARG A 2 -21.12 -14.76 20.71
N VAL A 3 -20.85 -14.70 22.02
CA VAL A 3 -20.70 -13.45 22.76
C VAL A 3 -19.33 -13.44 23.41
N ILE A 4 -18.61 -12.35 23.26
CA ILE A 4 -17.33 -12.09 23.94
C ILE A 4 -17.44 -10.76 24.68
N ARG A 5 -16.74 -10.65 25.80
CA ARG A 5 -16.56 -9.40 26.53
C ARG A 5 -15.10 -9.11 26.77
N ALA A 6 -14.75 -7.84 26.90
CA ALA A 6 -13.41 -7.37 27.19
C ALA A 6 -13.43 -6.08 27.99
N ARG A 7 -12.28 -5.72 28.58
CA ARG A 7 -12.15 -4.43 29.27
C ARG A 7 -12.40 -3.25 28.33
N TRP A 8 -11.94 -3.33 27.07
CA TRP A 8 -12.13 -2.29 26.08
C TRP A 8 -12.72 -2.84 24.80
N ILE A 9 -13.72 -2.12 24.28
CA ILE A 9 -14.17 -2.26 22.88
C ILE A 9 -13.81 -0.97 22.17
N VAL A 10 -13.13 -1.09 21.03
CA VAL A 10 -12.67 0.01 20.18
C VAL A 10 -13.28 -0.19 18.79
N PRO A 11 -14.49 0.28 18.53
CA PRO A 11 -15.21 0.04 17.27
C PRO A 11 -14.57 0.75 16.07
N VAL A 12 -13.76 1.79 16.30
CA VAL A 12 -13.20 2.76 15.33
C VAL A 12 -14.29 3.70 14.77
N SER A 13 -15.43 3.16 14.36
CA SER A 13 -16.59 3.96 13.87
C SER A 13 -17.33 4.77 14.98
N SER A 14 -16.94 4.58 16.23
CA SER A 14 -17.47 5.29 17.40
C SER A 14 -16.41 5.29 18.51
N PRO A 15 -16.54 6.20 19.52
CA PRO A 15 -15.56 6.26 20.61
C PRO A 15 -15.40 4.93 21.34
N PRO A 16 -14.19 4.59 21.81
CA PRO A 16 -13.93 3.41 22.60
C PRO A 16 -14.65 3.47 23.96
N PHE A 17 -15.06 2.31 24.48
CA PHE A 17 -15.72 2.22 25.77
C PHE A 17 -15.28 1.01 26.58
N GLN A 18 -15.43 1.11 27.92
CA GLN A 18 -15.02 0.06 28.85
C GLN A 18 -16.16 -0.93 29.15
N ASN A 19 -15.75 -2.11 29.62
CA ASN A 19 -16.64 -3.20 30.04
C ASN A 19 -17.67 -3.53 28.95
N GLY A 20 -17.18 -3.68 27.74
CA GLY A 20 -18.00 -3.94 26.57
C GLY A 20 -18.11 -5.41 26.22
N TRP A 21 -19.13 -5.72 25.45
CA TRP A 21 -19.34 -7.04 24.87
C TRP A 21 -19.80 -6.94 23.42
N ILE A 22 -19.51 -7.99 22.66
CA ILE A 22 -19.85 -8.09 21.23
C ILE A 22 -20.55 -9.44 21.02
N ARG A 23 -21.75 -9.39 20.40
CA ARG A 23 -22.43 -10.57 19.86
C ARG A 23 -22.18 -10.64 18.36
N TYR A 24 -21.66 -11.77 17.89
CA TYR A 24 -21.32 -11.95 16.48
C TYR A 24 -21.72 -13.33 15.97
N GLY A 25 -22.01 -13.37 14.68
CA GLY A 25 -22.20 -14.58 13.89
C GLY A 25 -20.97 -14.93 13.07
N THR A 26 -21.16 -15.73 12.03
CA THR A 26 -20.08 -16.13 11.12
C THR A 26 -19.59 -14.99 10.23
N THR A 27 -20.47 -14.05 9.89
CA THR A 27 -20.17 -13.01 8.88
C THR A 27 -20.43 -11.58 9.37
N LYS A 28 -21.11 -11.41 10.50
CA LYS A 28 -21.54 -10.07 10.97
C LYS A 28 -21.50 -9.96 12.49
N ILE A 29 -21.12 -8.78 12.95
CA ILE A 29 -21.44 -8.32 14.30
C ILE A 29 -22.94 -8.03 14.35
N GLN A 30 -23.64 -8.62 15.32
CA GLN A 30 -25.07 -8.45 15.51
C GLN A 30 -25.39 -7.32 16.47
N GLU A 31 -24.57 -7.21 17.51
CA GLU A 31 -24.80 -6.26 18.59
C GLU A 31 -23.49 -5.94 19.31
N ILE A 32 -23.35 -4.70 19.73
CA ILE A 32 -22.28 -4.23 20.60
C ILE A 32 -22.96 -3.56 21.80
N GLY A 33 -22.56 -3.93 23.01
CA GLY A 33 -23.13 -3.39 24.23
C GLY A 33 -22.10 -3.10 25.30
N SER A 34 -22.52 -2.34 26.31
CA SER A 34 -21.74 -2.04 27.51
C SER A 34 -22.49 -2.46 28.79
N GLY A 35 -21.75 -2.66 29.87
CA GLY A 35 -22.31 -3.11 31.15
C GLY A 35 -22.43 -4.63 31.25
N GLU A 36 -23.53 -5.11 31.85
CA GLU A 36 -23.70 -6.53 32.10
C GLU A 36 -23.91 -7.33 30.80
N PRO A 37 -22.99 -8.25 30.48
CA PRO A 37 -23.07 -9.01 29.24
C PRO A 37 -24.11 -10.11 29.32
N PRO A 38 -24.57 -10.68 28.18
CA PRO A 38 -25.34 -11.91 28.17
C PRO A 38 -24.65 -13.04 28.96
N ALA A 39 -25.47 -13.93 29.58
CA ALA A 39 -24.97 -14.98 30.48
C ALA A 39 -23.98 -15.98 29.84
N ASP A 40 -24.01 -16.11 28.50
CA ASP A 40 -23.17 -16.98 27.71
C ASP A 40 -21.89 -16.28 27.20
N ALA A 41 -21.59 -15.06 27.66
CA ALA A 41 -20.43 -14.31 27.21
C ALA A 41 -19.11 -14.91 27.71
N VAL A 42 -18.19 -15.12 26.80
CA VAL A 42 -16.81 -15.50 27.12
C VAL A 42 -16.01 -14.25 27.50
N ASP A 43 -15.46 -14.25 28.70
CA ASP A 43 -14.65 -13.14 29.20
C ASP A 43 -13.19 -13.26 28.72
N LEU A 44 -12.75 -12.30 27.95
CA LEU A 44 -11.36 -12.21 27.47
C LEU A 44 -10.44 -11.45 28.43
N GLY A 45 -10.97 -10.86 29.50
CA GLY A 45 -10.21 -10.17 30.55
C GLY A 45 -9.74 -8.77 30.16
N ASP A 46 -8.55 -8.41 30.63
CA ASP A 46 -7.95 -7.06 30.43
C ASP A 46 -7.31 -6.91 29.03
N VAL A 47 -8.17 -6.92 28.02
CA VAL A 47 -7.78 -6.74 26.62
C VAL A 47 -8.65 -5.68 25.95
N ALA A 48 -8.19 -5.19 24.79
CA ALA A 48 -8.97 -4.37 23.87
C ALA A 48 -9.34 -5.18 22.61
N ILE A 49 -10.59 -5.09 22.19
CA ILE A 49 -11.06 -5.67 20.94
C ILE A 49 -11.17 -4.55 19.91
N LEU A 50 -10.49 -4.73 18.77
CA LEU A 50 -10.51 -3.84 17.62
C LEU A 50 -10.96 -4.60 16.36
N PRO A 51 -11.42 -3.91 15.31
CA PRO A 51 -11.50 -4.50 13.98
C PRO A 51 -10.16 -5.07 13.53
N ARG A 52 -10.18 -6.11 12.71
CA ARG A 52 -8.95 -6.60 12.08
C ARG A 52 -8.39 -5.55 11.11
N LEU A 53 -7.09 -5.60 10.90
CA LEU A 53 -6.34 -4.62 10.14
C LEU A 53 -6.43 -4.91 8.63
N ILE A 54 -6.26 -3.83 7.84
CA ILE A 54 -6.20 -3.90 6.38
C ILE A 54 -4.91 -3.23 5.93
N ASN A 55 -4.02 -4.01 5.34
CA ASN A 55 -2.73 -3.55 4.82
C ASN A 55 -2.90 -3.07 3.37
N SER A 56 -2.87 -1.77 3.13
CA SER A 56 -3.18 -1.21 1.82
C SER A 56 -2.07 -1.36 0.79
N HIS A 57 -0.86 -1.71 1.21
CA HIS A 57 0.28 -1.86 0.31
C HIS A 57 1.34 -2.80 0.89
N THR A 58 1.63 -3.84 0.13
CA THR A 58 2.74 -4.75 0.40
C THR A 58 3.27 -5.34 -0.91
N HIS A 59 4.44 -6.00 -0.84
CA HIS A 59 5.01 -6.81 -1.90
C HIS A 59 5.38 -8.18 -1.33
N LEU A 60 4.47 -9.12 -1.40
CA LEU A 60 4.64 -10.46 -0.82
C LEU A 60 5.80 -11.25 -1.44
N GLU A 61 6.20 -10.91 -2.67
CA GLU A 61 7.34 -11.52 -3.35
C GLU A 61 8.68 -11.32 -2.61
N PHE A 62 8.76 -10.33 -1.70
CA PHE A 62 9.96 -10.03 -0.90
C PHE A 62 9.89 -10.54 0.54
N SER A 63 8.92 -11.39 0.87
CA SER A 63 8.69 -11.83 2.26
C SER A 63 9.75 -12.83 2.79
N ASP A 64 10.65 -13.32 1.94
CA ASP A 64 11.81 -14.15 2.33
C ASP A 64 13.01 -13.33 2.80
N HIS A 65 13.00 -12.00 2.69
CA HIS A 65 14.05 -11.16 3.23
C HIS A 65 14.00 -11.17 4.75
N GLU A 66 15.10 -11.57 5.38
CA GLU A 66 15.24 -11.58 6.86
C GLU A 66 15.37 -10.17 7.44
N SER A 67 15.83 -9.23 6.61
CA SER A 67 16.03 -7.81 6.97
C SER A 67 15.92 -6.92 5.74
N PRO A 68 15.66 -5.62 5.93
CA PRO A 68 15.68 -4.64 4.85
C PRO A 68 16.97 -4.66 4.05
N VAL A 69 16.86 -4.42 2.76
CA VAL A 69 17.98 -4.40 1.82
C VAL A 69 18.75 -3.08 1.94
N GLY A 70 20.06 -3.15 2.17
CA GLY A 70 20.89 -1.97 2.42
C GLY A 70 20.90 -1.55 3.89
N SER A 71 21.18 -0.29 4.16
CA SER A 71 21.25 0.28 5.50
C SER A 71 20.31 1.48 5.65
N PRO A 72 19.80 1.77 6.86
CA PRO A 72 18.96 2.94 7.09
C PRO A 72 19.63 4.24 6.60
N GLY A 73 18.88 5.00 5.77
CA GLY A 73 19.37 6.22 5.13
C GLY A 73 20.11 6.00 3.81
N VAL A 74 20.06 4.79 3.25
CA VAL A 74 20.52 4.54 1.87
C VAL A 74 19.76 5.44 0.89
N SER A 75 20.44 5.96 -0.14
CA SER A 75 19.76 6.74 -1.19
C SER A 75 18.79 5.87 -1.97
N PHE A 76 17.72 6.47 -2.49
CA PHE A 76 16.64 5.71 -3.13
C PHE A 76 17.13 4.97 -4.39
N SER A 77 17.91 5.63 -5.25
CA SER A 77 18.52 5.02 -6.43
C SER A 77 19.48 3.87 -6.10
N GLU A 78 20.27 4.00 -5.04
CA GLU A 78 21.15 2.91 -4.60
C GLU A 78 20.35 1.72 -4.04
N TRP A 79 19.31 1.97 -3.26
CA TRP A 79 18.41 0.93 -2.78
C TRP A 79 17.75 0.16 -3.92
N ILE A 80 17.28 0.85 -4.99
CA ILE A 80 16.74 0.19 -6.19
C ILE A 80 17.76 -0.78 -6.82
N LYS A 81 19.04 -0.37 -6.93
CA LYS A 81 20.11 -1.26 -7.44
C LYS A 81 20.25 -2.52 -6.59
N LEU A 82 20.24 -2.36 -5.27
CA LEU A 82 20.37 -3.47 -4.33
C LEU A 82 19.16 -4.42 -4.42
N VAL A 83 17.94 -3.89 -4.52
CA VAL A 83 16.71 -4.68 -4.71
C VAL A 83 16.73 -5.45 -6.03
N ILE A 84 17.12 -4.81 -7.14
CA ILE A 84 17.26 -5.48 -8.43
C ILE A 84 18.30 -6.62 -8.36
N ALA A 85 19.40 -6.38 -7.66
CA ALA A 85 20.43 -7.41 -7.46
C ALA A 85 19.91 -8.60 -6.62
N SER A 86 19.16 -8.36 -5.56
CA SER A 86 18.56 -9.40 -4.72
C SER A 86 17.54 -10.25 -5.50
N ARG A 87 16.68 -9.63 -6.31
CA ARG A 87 15.70 -10.34 -7.16
C ARG A 87 16.35 -11.32 -8.15
N ARG A 88 17.53 -11.01 -8.68
CA ARG A 88 18.25 -11.89 -9.63
C ARG A 88 18.73 -13.20 -9.01
N LEU A 89 18.76 -13.27 -7.68
CA LEU A 89 19.17 -14.46 -6.92
C LEU A 89 17.98 -15.36 -6.57
N SER A 90 16.75 -14.89 -6.76
CA SER A 90 15.52 -15.63 -6.44
C SER A 90 15.19 -16.66 -7.53
N ASN A 91 14.62 -17.79 -7.13
CA ASN A 91 14.13 -18.84 -8.01
C ASN A 91 12.62 -19.10 -7.78
N PRO A 92 11.93 -19.86 -8.67
CA PRO A 92 10.50 -20.12 -8.52
C PRO A 92 10.07 -20.78 -7.21
N ASP A 93 10.90 -21.66 -6.65
CA ASP A 93 10.58 -22.31 -5.36
C ASP A 93 10.68 -21.34 -4.20
N SER A 94 11.65 -20.41 -4.25
CA SER A 94 11.76 -19.34 -3.26
C SER A 94 10.57 -18.37 -3.32
N LEU A 95 10.03 -18.10 -4.50
CA LEU A 95 8.86 -17.24 -4.67
C LEU A 95 7.62 -17.80 -3.96
N LEU A 96 7.32 -19.08 -4.13
CA LEU A 96 6.19 -19.73 -3.42
C LEU A 96 6.39 -19.69 -1.90
N SER A 97 7.62 -19.89 -1.44
CA SER A 97 7.97 -19.79 -0.02
C SER A 97 7.78 -18.37 0.51
N SER A 98 8.23 -17.34 -0.24
CA SER A 98 8.03 -15.93 0.10
C SER A 98 6.55 -15.59 0.25
N LEU A 99 5.73 -15.93 -0.76
CA LEU A 99 4.29 -15.69 -0.72
C LEU A 99 3.62 -16.36 0.47
N THR A 100 3.99 -17.63 0.74
CA THR A 100 3.46 -18.39 1.88
C THR A 100 3.83 -17.73 3.20
N SER A 101 5.09 -17.35 3.37
CA SER A 101 5.60 -16.69 4.56
C SER A 101 4.89 -15.34 4.80
N GLY A 102 4.80 -14.52 3.75
CA GLY A 102 4.16 -13.21 3.85
C GLY A 102 2.67 -13.29 4.19
N LEU A 103 1.93 -14.20 3.54
CA LEU A 103 0.51 -14.40 3.85
C LEU A 103 0.28 -14.89 5.29
N ASN A 104 1.12 -15.80 5.78
CA ASN A 104 1.06 -16.25 7.16
C ASN A 104 1.35 -15.10 8.13
N GLU A 105 2.38 -14.31 7.87
CA GLU A 105 2.74 -13.17 8.71
C GLU A 105 1.61 -12.13 8.78
N LEU A 106 1.01 -11.78 7.65
CA LEU A 106 -0.15 -10.89 7.60
C LEU A 106 -1.31 -11.42 8.46
N TRP A 107 -1.65 -12.70 8.31
CA TRP A 107 -2.74 -13.31 9.06
C TRP A 107 -2.48 -13.37 10.57
N GLU A 108 -1.31 -13.84 10.97
CA GLU A 108 -0.91 -13.97 12.37
C GLU A 108 -0.79 -12.63 13.08
N THR A 109 -0.47 -11.56 12.35
CA THR A 109 -0.39 -10.19 12.89
C THR A 109 -1.69 -9.40 12.79
N GLY A 110 -2.79 -10.07 12.42
CA GLY A 110 -4.15 -9.52 12.48
C GLY A 110 -4.66 -8.85 11.20
N THR A 111 -3.95 -8.95 10.09
CA THR A 111 -4.39 -8.45 8.78
C THR A 111 -5.40 -9.40 8.15
N VAL A 112 -6.54 -8.86 7.68
CA VAL A 112 -7.64 -9.65 7.05
C VAL A 112 -7.75 -9.40 5.55
N LEU A 113 -7.25 -8.28 5.06
CA LEU A 113 -7.22 -7.90 3.66
C LEU A 113 -5.91 -7.17 3.39
N ALA A 114 -5.27 -7.45 2.25
CA ALA A 114 -4.09 -6.73 1.83
C ALA A 114 -4.14 -6.34 0.33
N GLY A 115 -3.59 -5.17 0.01
CA GLY A 115 -3.25 -4.76 -1.34
C GLY A 115 -1.82 -5.20 -1.65
N ASP A 116 -1.65 -6.19 -2.51
CA ASP A 116 -0.35 -6.73 -2.90
C ASP A 116 0.05 -6.29 -4.32
N ILE A 117 1.23 -5.72 -4.46
CA ILE A 117 1.82 -5.44 -5.76
C ILE A 117 2.48 -6.72 -6.27
N ALA A 118 1.92 -7.27 -7.33
CA ALA A 118 2.30 -8.56 -7.87
C ALA A 118 3.00 -8.43 -9.22
N THR A 119 4.15 -9.03 -9.41
CA THR A 119 4.82 -9.11 -10.72
C THR A 119 4.30 -10.29 -11.53
N PRO A 120 3.44 -10.08 -12.56
CA PRO A 120 2.89 -11.18 -13.37
C PRO A 120 3.96 -11.92 -14.21
N PRO A 121 3.78 -13.24 -14.42
CA PRO A 121 2.72 -14.09 -13.88
C PRO A 121 2.97 -14.51 -12.44
N LEU A 122 1.99 -14.32 -11.55
CA LEU A 122 2.06 -14.70 -10.15
C LEU A 122 0.86 -15.59 -9.78
N HIS A 123 1.09 -16.59 -8.94
CA HIS A 123 0.07 -17.50 -8.42
C HIS A 123 0.17 -17.57 -6.92
N TYR A 124 -0.85 -17.08 -6.24
CA TYR A 124 -0.91 -17.17 -4.78
C TYR A 124 -1.24 -18.60 -4.35
N PRO A 125 -0.58 -19.10 -3.31
CA PRO A 125 -1.03 -20.31 -2.63
C PRO A 125 -2.40 -20.05 -1.97
N ALA A 126 -3.24 -21.09 -1.90
CA ALA A 126 -4.56 -20.98 -1.30
C ALA A 126 -4.70 -21.98 -0.16
N TRP A 127 -5.07 -21.52 1.03
CA TRP A 127 -5.43 -22.32 2.18
C TRP A 127 -6.47 -21.60 3.04
N LYS A 128 -7.02 -22.30 4.01
CA LYS A 128 -7.92 -21.71 4.99
C LYS A 128 -7.14 -20.80 5.95
N ASP A 129 -7.78 -19.74 6.41
CA ASP A 129 -7.21 -18.81 7.40
C ASP A 129 -6.02 -17.99 6.85
N GLN A 130 -6.19 -17.42 5.66
CA GLN A 130 -5.30 -16.40 5.07
C GLN A 130 -6.05 -15.08 4.86
N PRO A 131 -5.36 -13.93 4.71
CA PRO A 131 -6.01 -12.68 4.34
C PRO A 131 -6.55 -12.74 2.92
N ASP A 132 -7.64 -12.01 2.66
CA ASP A 132 -8.04 -11.69 1.30
C ASP A 132 -7.00 -10.78 0.64
N LEU A 133 -6.89 -10.85 -0.70
CA LEU A 133 -5.96 -10.02 -1.46
C LEU A 133 -6.68 -9.24 -2.55
N VAL A 134 -6.35 -7.95 -2.65
CA VAL A 134 -6.48 -7.19 -3.90
C VAL A 134 -5.10 -7.23 -4.56
N SER A 135 -5.01 -7.92 -5.69
CA SER A 135 -3.74 -8.11 -6.38
C SER A 135 -3.58 -7.07 -7.49
N PHE A 136 -2.68 -6.13 -7.26
CA PHE A 136 -2.32 -5.09 -8.20
C PHE A 136 -1.22 -5.59 -9.14
N ALA A 137 -1.61 -6.00 -10.35
CA ALA A 137 -0.70 -6.49 -11.37
C ALA A 137 0.27 -5.41 -11.85
N GLU A 138 1.54 -5.57 -11.53
CA GLU A 138 2.58 -4.60 -11.80
C GLU A 138 2.89 -4.50 -13.30
N VAL A 139 2.93 -3.27 -13.82
CA VAL A 139 3.31 -2.95 -15.19
C VAL A 139 4.51 -2.01 -15.18
N LEU A 140 5.63 -2.51 -15.71
CA LEU A 140 6.84 -1.72 -15.96
C LEU A 140 7.11 -1.67 -17.46
N GLY A 141 7.80 -0.64 -17.92
CA GLY A 141 8.30 -0.58 -19.27
C GLY A 141 8.38 0.85 -19.81
N LEU A 142 9.60 1.38 -19.89
CA LEU A 142 9.90 2.62 -20.59
C LEU A 142 9.96 2.36 -22.11
N GLN A 143 10.45 1.19 -22.51
CA GLN A 143 10.53 0.76 -23.91
C GLN A 143 9.24 0.08 -24.33
N SER A 144 8.74 0.43 -25.51
CA SER A 144 7.41 0.00 -26.01
C SER A 144 7.21 -1.52 -26.06
N ASP A 145 8.22 -2.28 -26.46
CA ASP A 145 8.09 -3.74 -26.59
C ASP A 145 8.01 -4.40 -25.23
N ARG A 146 8.87 -3.99 -24.27
CA ARG A 146 8.82 -4.48 -22.89
C ARG A 146 7.51 -4.08 -22.21
N PHE A 147 6.99 -2.89 -22.47
CA PHE A 147 5.70 -2.46 -21.96
C PHE A 147 4.57 -3.38 -22.44
N LYS A 148 4.51 -3.68 -23.75
CA LYS A 148 3.45 -4.54 -24.33
C LYS A 148 3.36 -5.90 -23.65
N ASP A 149 4.51 -6.59 -23.50
CA ASP A 149 4.55 -7.89 -22.89
C ASP A 149 4.12 -7.87 -21.42
N ARG A 150 4.62 -6.88 -20.66
CA ARG A 150 4.27 -6.70 -19.24
C ARG A 150 2.81 -6.33 -19.07
N PHE A 151 2.29 -5.45 -19.90
CA PHE A 151 0.91 -5.02 -19.87
C PHE A 151 -0.06 -6.16 -20.20
N GLN A 152 0.25 -6.97 -21.22
CA GLN A 152 -0.53 -8.17 -21.53
C GLN A 152 -0.55 -9.16 -20.37
N ALA A 153 0.60 -9.42 -19.77
CA ALA A 153 0.69 -10.31 -18.60
C ALA A 153 -0.10 -9.78 -17.39
N ALA A 154 -0.12 -8.45 -17.20
CA ALA A 154 -0.90 -7.81 -16.14
C ALA A 154 -2.42 -7.95 -16.39
N ILE A 155 -2.88 -7.78 -17.63
CA ILE A 155 -4.28 -8.00 -18.00
C ILE A 155 -4.70 -9.45 -17.71
N GLU A 156 -3.91 -10.43 -18.14
CA GLU A 156 -4.18 -11.85 -17.92
C GLU A 156 -4.19 -12.19 -16.41
N HIS A 157 -3.26 -11.61 -15.65
CA HIS A 157 -3.21 -11.80 -14.19
C HIS A 157 -4.47 -11.22 -13.52
N ALA A 158 -4.80 -9.97 -13.81
CA ALA A 158 -5.94 -9.30 -13.21
C ALA A 158 -7.27 -9.98 -13.59
N ASP A 159 -7.44 -10.40 -14.84
CA ASP A 159 -8.67 -11.05 -15.32
C ASP A 159 -8.89 -12.45 -14.71
N ARG A 160 -7.83 -13.10 -14.24
CA ARG A 160 -7.90 -14.41 -13.58
C ARG A 160 -8.37 -14.32 -12.12
N LEU A 161 -8.25 -13.16 -11.49
CA LEU A 161 -8.54 -12.96 -10.08
C LEU A 161 -9.84 -12.17 -9.90
N GLU A 162 -10.63 -12.54 -8.89
CA GLU A 162 -11.85 -11.83 -8.52
C GLU A 162 -11.54 -10.37 -8.15
N LYS A 163 -10.53 -10.18 -7.30
CA LYS A 163 -10.02 -8.86 -6.88
C LYS A 163 -8.70 -8.52 -7.59
N GLY A 164 -8.65 -8.71 -8.89
CA GLY A 164 -7.50 -8.30 -9.70
C GLY A 164 -7.56 -6.81 -10.01
N ALA A 165 -6.42 -6.14 -9.97
CA ALA A 165 -6.24 -4.71 -10.14
C ALA A 165 -4.97 -4.42 -10.96
N TYR A 166 -4.64 -3.17 -11.21
CA TYR A 166 -3.45 -2.80 -11.97
C TYR A 166 -2.52 -1.90 -11.16
N SER A 167 -1.21 -2.05 -11.39
CA SER A 167 -0.20 -1.15 -10.86
C SER A 167 0.77 -0.71 -11.96
N PRO A 168 0.56 0.46 -12.61
CA PRO A 168 1.65 1.12 -13.31
C PRO A 168 2.70 1.49 -12.25
N HIS A 169 3.79 0.72 -12.17
CA HIS A 169 4.68 0.65 -11.00
C HIS A 169 4.99 2.03 -10.39
N ALA A 170 5.73 2.85 -11.13
CA ALA A 170 6.14 4.19 -10.70
C ALA A 170 6.44 5.07 -11.92
N PRO A 171 6.38 6.40 -11.82
CA PRO A 171 6.58 7.28 -12.97
C PRO A 171 8.00 7.26 -13.52
N TYR A 172 8.98 6.74 -12.77
CA TYR A 172 10.35 6.53 -13.24
C TYR A 172 10.57 5.20 -13.97
N SER A 173 9.57 4.32 -14.02
CA SER A 173 9.69 2.97 -14.59
C SER A 173 8.67 2.65 -15.68
N ILE A 174 7.75 3.56 -15.96
CA ILE A 174 6.77 3.47 -17.04
C ILE A 174 6.72 4.79 -17.80
N SER A 175 6.51 4.73 -19.12
CA SER A 175 6.31 5.95 -19.90
C SER A 175 4.95 6.57 -19.63
N ARG A 176 4.78 7.87 -19.90
CA ARG A 176 3.49 8.55 -19.79
C ARG A 176 2.42 7.88 -20.64
N ASP A 177 2.72 7.52 -21.89
CA ASP A 177 1.82 6.78 -22.78
C ASP A 177 1.43 5.39 -22.19
N GLY A 178 2.39 4.71 -21.55
CA GLY A 178 2.15 3.45 -20.85
C GLY A 178 1.21 3.63 -19.64
N PHE A 179 1.40 4.66 -18.84
CA PHE A 179 0.53 5.01 -17.73
C PHE A 179 -0.91 5.27 -18.22
N GLU A 180 -1.09 6.12 -19.25
CA GLU A 180 -2.39 6.44 -19.82
C GLU A 180 -3.13 5.17 -20.31
N LYS A 181 -2.43 4.23 -20.97
CA LYS A 181 -3.00 2.94 -21.41
C LYS A 181 -3.43 2.04 -20.25
N VAL A 182 -2.70 2.04 -19.13
CA VAL A 182 -3.11 1.27 -17.93
C VAL A 182 -4.37 1.89 -17.33
N ILE A 183 -4.47 3.23 -17.27
CA ILE A 183 -5.70 3.92 -16.81
C ILE A 183 -6.88 3.59 -17.71
N GLU A 184 -6.73 3.68 -19.04
CA GLU A 184 -7.79 3.29 -19.99
C GLU A 184 -8.27 1.86 -19.77
N GLN A 185 -7.35 0.90 -19.59
CA GLN A 185 -7.70 -0.49 -19.33
C GLN A 185 -8.43 -0.67 -17.99
N ALA A 186 -7.99 0.04 -16.96
CA ALA A 186 -8.62 0.03 -15.65
C ALA A 186 -10.05 0.56 -15.70
N LEU A 187 -10.29 1.64 -16.43
CA LEU A 187 -11.63 2.20 -16.69
C LEU A 187 -12.53 1.20 -17.41
N VAL A 188 -12.06 0.56 -18.49
CA VAL A 188 -12.81 -0.45 -19.24
C VAL A 188 -13.22 -1.63 -18.37
N LYS A 189 -12.35 -2.03 -17.44
CA LYS A 189 -12.56 -3.20 -16.56
C LYS A 189 -13.19 -2.84 -15.22
N ASN A 190 -13.38 -1.56 -14.93
CA ASN A 190 -13.79 -1.04 -13.62
C ASN A 190 -12.94 -1.62 -12.47
N ARG A 191 -11.61 -1.47 -12.58
CA ARG A 191 -10.65 -1.99 -11.61
C ARG A 191 -9.85 -0.87 -10.97
N PRO A 192 -9.50 -0.99 -9.68
CA PRO A 192 -8.66 0.01 -9.01
C PRO A 192 -7.22 -0.01 -9.57
N VAL A 193 -6.53 1.10 -9.37
CA VAL A 193 -5.12 1.25 -9.72
C VAL A 193 -4.33 1.75 -8.52
N ALA A 194 -3.16 1.14 -8.28
CA ALA A 194 -2.17 1.61 -7.31
C ALA A 194 -0.87 1.98 -8.03
N MET A 195 -0.26 3.11 -7.67
CA MET A 195 1.00 3.55 -8.25
C MET A 195 1.89 4.18 -7.18
N HIS A 196 3.18 3.84 -7.16
CA HIS A 196 4.17 4.53 -6.34
C HIS A 196 4.37 5.94 -6.89
N ILE A 197 4.07 6.94 -6.08
CA ILE A 197 4.07 8.35 -6.50
C ILE A 197 4.67 9.22 -5.40
N ALA A 198 5.55 10.13 -5.78
CA ALA A 198 6.23 11.05 -4.89
C ALA A 198 6.94 10.31 -3.73
N GLU A 199 7.57 9.19 -4.06
CA GLU A 199 8.24 8.34 -3.08
C GLU A 199 9.53 8.99 -2.58
N SER A 200 10.25 9.71 -3.46
CA SER A 200 11.52 10.34 -3.10
C SER A 200 11.76 11.67 -3.82
N PRO A 201 12.62 12.55 -3.27
CA PRO A 201 13.08 13.74 -3.98
C PRO A 201 13.82 13.42 -5.30
N GLU A 202 14.48 12.26 -5.42
CA GLU A 202 15.14 11.81 -6.63
C GLU A 202 14.12 11.56 -7.75
N GLU A 203 12.94 11.03 -7.43
CA GLU A 203 11.84 10.88 -8.38
C GLU A 203 11.38 12.24 -8.90
N ARG A 204 11.17 13.20 -8.00
CA ARG A 204 10.79 14.57 -8.40
C ARG A 204 11.83 15.21 -9.32
N GLU A 205 13.12 15.10 -9.00
CA GLU A 205 14.19 15.64 -9.83
C GLU A 205 14.14 15.04 -11.24
N LEU A 206 14.02 13.72 -11.36
CA LEU A 206 13.89 13.06 -12.65
C LEU A 206 12.67 13.57 -13.45
N LEU A 207 11.51 13.63 -12.83
CA LEU A 207 10.25 13.98 -13.52
C LEU A 207 10.21 15.44 -13.96
N THR A 208 10.83 16.33 -13.20
CA THR A 208 10.78 17.78 -13.46
C THR A 208 11.94 18.30 -14.30
N SER A 209 13.12 17.72 -14.17
CA SER A 209 14.34 18.18 -14.86
C SER A 209 15.00 17.15 -15.77
N GLY A 210 14.65 15.86 -15.65
CA GLY A 210 15.29 14.77 -16.40
C GLY A 210 16.73 14.48 -15.94
N THR A 211 17.09 14.89 -14.72
CA THR A 211 18.43 14.76 -14.13
C THR A 211 18.38 14.03 -12.78
N GLY A 212 19.55 13.91 -12.17
CA GLY A 212 19.69 13.35 -10.82
C GLY A 212 20.01 11.86 -10.78
N PRO A 213 20.10 11.28 -9.55
CA PRO A 213 20.56 9.91 -9.34
C PRO A 213 19.71 8.85 -10.03
N LEU A 214 18.38 9.07 -10.13
CA LEU A 214 17.53 8.15 -10.90
C LEU A 214 17.76 8.23 -12.40
N ALA A 215 18.05 9.40 -12.97
CA ALA A 215 18.42 9.52 -14.39
C ALA A 215 19.71 8.74 -14.67
N GLU A 216 20.72 8.90 -13.81
CA GLU A 216 21.99 8.16 -13.92
C GLU A 216 21.77 6.64 -13.80
N LEU A 217 20.90 6.20 -12.89
CA LEU A 217 20.55 4.79 -12.76
C LEU A 217 19.90 4.25 -14.04
N LEU A 218 18.92 4.96 -14.60
CA LEU A 218 18.24 4.56 -15.84
C LEU A 218 19.20 4.50 -17.03
N ASP A 219 20.16 5.42 -17.09
CA ASP A 219 21.23 5.41 -18.11
C ASP A 219 22.09 4.15 -17.98
N THR A 220 22.53 3.80 -16.78
CA THR A 220 23.33 2.57 -16.56
C THR A 220 22.57 1.30 -16.95
N MET A 221 21.24 1.35 -16.94
CA MET A 221 20.36 0.25 -17.35
C MET A 221 20.02 0.28 -18.85
N ASN A 222 20.51 1.23 -19.62
CA ASN A 222 20.19 1.47 -21.03
C ASN A 222 18.68 1.65 -21.27
N LEU A 223 18.01 2.38 -20.41
CA LEU A 223 16.57 2.67 -20.51
C LEU A 223 16.25 4.00 -21.18
N SER A 224 17.26 4.71 -21.73
CA SER A 224 17.15 5.95 -22.50
C SER A 224 16.24 7.02 -21.85
N PRO A 225 16.53 7.49 -20.63
CA PRO A 225 15.66 8.39 -19.89
C PRO A 225 15.37 9.71 -20.62
N LEU A 226 16.29 10.19 -21.45
CA LEU A 226 16.15 11.46 -22.17
C LEU A 226 14.97 11.50 -23.17
N GLU A 227 14.47 10.36 -23.63
CA GLU A 227 13.29 10.29 -24.50
C GLU A 227 11.98 10.44 -23.71
N HIS A 228 12.00 10.09 -22.43
CA HIS A 228 10.82 10.05 -21.56
C HIS A 228 10.77 11.20 -20.55
N TYR A 229 11.91 11.79 -20.20
CA TYR A 229 12.07 12.79 -19.15
C TYR A 229 12.73 14.08 -19.65
N PRO A 230 12.41 15.25 -19.04
CA PRO A 230 11.36 15.43 -18.03
C PRO A 230 9.94 15.23 -18.59
N TRP A 231 8.98 14.91 -17.73
CA TRP A 231 7.59 14.91 -18.12
C TRP A 231 7.12 16.36 -18.32
N ARG A 232 6.42 16.60 -19.42
CA ARG A 232 5.93 17.94 -19.73
C ARG A 232 4.80 18.35 -18.78
N GLY A 233 4.83 19.60 -18.35
CA GLY A 233 3.84 20.16 -17.45
C GLY A 233 4.13 19.87 -15.97
N GLU A 234 3.08 19.64 -15.19
CA GLU A 234 3.15 19.35 -13.76
C GLU A 234 2.97 17.83 -13.55
N PRO A 235 4.05 17.04 -13.51
CA PRO A 235 3.97 15.58 -13.59
C PRO A 235 3.09 14.95 -12.50
N PHE A 236 3.16 15.44 -11.27
CA PHE A 236 2.35 14.89 -10.17
C PHE A 236 0.85 15.19 -10.35
N ARG A 237 0.49 16.35 -10.88
CA ARG A 237 -0.92 16.64 -11.22
C ARG A 237 -1.43 15.76 -12.37
N VAL A 238 -0.59 15.51 -13.37
CA VAL A 238 -0.93 14.57 -14.46
C VAL A 238 -1.22 13.17 -13.93
N LEU A 239 -0.42 12.69 -12.96
CA LEU A 239 -0.64 11.40 -12.31
C LEU A 239 -1.92 11.38 -11.48
N ILE A 240 -2.16 12.44 -10.68
CA ILE A 240 -3.37 12.61 -9.89
C ILE A 240 -4.62 12.65 -10.79
N ASP A 241 -4.58 13.41 -11.89
CA ASP A 241 -5.67 13.50 -12.85
C ASP A 241 -5.97 12.15 -13.53
N GLY A 242 -4.92 11.39 -13.87
CA GLY A 242 -5.08 10.06 -14.43
C GLY A 242 -5.75 9.10 -13.46
N LEU A 243 -5.24 8.98 -12.24
CA LEU A 243 -5.86 8.16 -11.20
C LEU A 243 -7.26 8.66 -10.81
N GLY A 244 -7.46 9.97 -10.83
CA GLY A 244 -8.73 10.62 -10.51
C GLY A 244 -9.89 10.31 -11.46
N GLN A 245 -9.63 9.69 -12.61
CA GLN A 245 -10.67 9.19 -13.51
C GLN A 245 -11.32 7.90 -13.02
N LEU A 246 -10.67 7.19 -12.09
CA LEU A 246 -11.11 5.89 -11.58
C LEU A 246 -12.05 6.06 -10.38
N ASP A 247 -12.90 5.06 -10.13
CA ASP A 247 -13.74 5.00 -8.93
C ASP A 247 -12.90 4.79 -7.66
N SER A 248 -11.72 4.15 -7.78
CA SER A 248 -10.75 3.97 -6.69
C SER A 248 -9.33 3.98 -7.25
N GLY A 249 -8.47 4.81 -6.67
CA GLY A 249 -7.05 4.92 -7.02
C GLY A 249 -6.18 5.16 -5.79
N PHE A 250 -4.98 4.60 -5.82
CA PHE A 250 -4.04 4.64 -4.71
C PHE A 250 -2.73 5.31 -5.12
N LEU A 251 -2.38 6.38 -4.40
CA LEU A 251 -1.06 6.99 -4.46
C LEU A 251 -0.22 6.36 -3.35
N ILE A 252 0.66 5.44 -3.70
CA ILE A 252 1.52 4.78 -2.72
C ILE A 252 2.67 5.73 -2.35
N HIS A 253 2.96 5.82 -1.08
CA HIS A 253 3.89 6.69 -0.39
C HIS A 253 3.45 8.15 -0.27
N GLY A 254 3.50 8.94 -1.33
CA GLY A 254 3.21 10.39 -1.26
C GLY A 254 4.18 11.16 -0.35
N ASN A 255 5.39 10.64 -0.12
CA ASN A 255 6.37 11.17 0.82
C ASN A 255 6.79 12.61 0.51
N ASP A 256 6.91 12.92 -0.79
CA ASP A 256 7.42 14.19 -1.31
C ASP A 256 6.33 15.09 -1.92
N LEU A 257 5.05 14.83 -1.65
CA LEU A 257 3.96 15.70 -2.11
C LEU A 257 4.07 17.09 -1.48
N THR A 258 4.03 18.12 -2.32
CA THR A 258 4.02 19.53 -1.90
C THR A 258 2.66 19.95 -1.36
N ALA A 259 2.59 21.09 -0.69
CA ALA A 259 1.33 21.64 -0.19
C ALA A 259 0.32 21.89 -1.32
N ASP A 260 0.79 22.39 -2.48
CA ASP A 260 -0.06 22.68 -3.64
C ASP A 260 -0.59 21.38 -4.29
N GLU A 261 0.21 20.30 -4.31
CA GLU A 261 -0.21 18.99 -4.80
C GLU A 261 -1.20 18.32 -3.85
N ILE A 262 -1.01 18.47 -2.53
CA ILE A 262 -1.99 18.01 -1.52
C ILE A 262 -3.31 18.78 -1.68
N GLU A 263 -3.27 20.09 -1.84
CA GLU A 263 -4.48 20.87 -2.12
C GLU A 263 -5.14 20.45 -3.42
N TYR A 264 -4.35 20.19 -4.46
CA TYR A 264 -4.87 19.70 -5.75
C TYR A 264 -5.57 18.33 -5.61
N LEU A 265 -5.00 17.42 -4.80
CA LEU A 265 -5.53 16.08 -4.55
C LEU A 265 -6.92 16.11 -3.88
N THR A 266 -7.28 17.17 -3.13
CA THR A 266 -8.62 17.30 -2.53
C THR A 266 -9.77 17.29 -3.53
N ARG A 267 -9.50 17.52 -4.82
CA ARG A 267 -10.48 17.45 -5.90
C ARG A 267 -10.95 16.04 -6.20
N TYR A 268 -10.23 15.03 -5.72
CA TYR A 268 -10.43 13.61 -6.02
C TYR A 268 -10.65 12.80 -4.74
N PRO A 269 -11.81 12.93 -4.06
CA PRO A 269 -12.06 12.29 -2.78
C PRO A 269 -12.07 10.75 -2.83
N GLN A 270 -12.15 10.16 -4.04
CA GLN A 270 -12.04 8.73 -4.26
C GLN A 270 -10.60 8.20 -4.23
N LEU A 271 -9.60 9.10 -4.30
CA LEU A 271 -8.20 8.71 -4.21
C LEU A 271 -7.76 8.53 -2.76
N THR A 272 -6.88 7.56 -2.54
CA THR A 272 -6.30 7.25 -1.23
C THR A 272 -4.79 7.31 -1.30
N VAL A 273 -4.16 8.05 -0.41
CA VAL A 273 -2.70 8.00 -0.20
C VAL A 273 -2.39 6.84 0.73
N VAL A 274 -1.42 6.00 0.38
CA VAL A 274 -0.97 4.92 1.26
C VAL A 274 0.37 5.27 1.87
N TYR A 275 0.38 5.52 3.17
CA TYR A 275 1.58 5.84 3.91
C TYR A 275 2.18 4.58 4.54
N CYS A 276 3.51 4.39 4.36
CA CYS A 276 4.29 3.29 4.93
C CYS A 276 5.31 3.86 5.92
N PRO A 277 4.92 4.08 7.21
CA PRO A 277 5.70 4.84 8.17
C PRO A 277 7.12 4.34 8.41
N ARG A 278 7.30 3.04 8.61
CA ARG A 278 8.61 2.47 8.93
C ARG A 278 9.52 2.37 7.71
N THR A 279 8.95 2.14 6.52
CA THR A 279 9.69 2.27 5.25
C THR A 279 10.19 3.69 5.03
N HIS A 280 9.33 4.68 5.26
CA HIS A 280 9.72 6.09 5.21
C HIS A 280 10.85 6.42 6.19
N ASP A 281 10.79 5.90 7.42
CA ASP A 281 11.84 6.07 8.43
C ASP A 281 13.15 5.35 8.04
N PHE A 282 13.06 4.18 7.41
CA PHE A 282 14.23 3.45 6.90
C PHE A 282 15.04 4.29 5.92
N PHE A 283 14.39 5.01 5.01
CA PHE A 283 15.07 5.91 4.08
C PHE A 283 15.54 7.23 4.72
N ARG A 284 15.07 7.56 5.93
CA ARG A 284 15.36 8.84 6.61
C ARG A 284 15.00 10.05 5.75
N PHE A 285 13.89 9.97 5.03
CA PHE A 285 13.38 11.10 4.28
C PHE A 285 12.95 12.26 5.20
N ALA A 286 12.75 13.43 4.62
CA ALA A 286 12.15 14.56 5.32
C ALA A 286 10.77 14.17 5.88
N LYS A 287 10.30 14.88 6.92
CA LYS A 287 9.02 14.57 7.58
C LYS A 287 7.88 14.41 6.58
N HIS A 288 7.25 13.25 6.59
CA HIS A 288 6.09 12.96 5.73
C HIS A 288 4.93 13.93 6.01
N PRO A 289 4.27 14.47 4.96
CA PRO A 289 3.23 15.49 5.10
C PRO A 289 1.85 14.93 5.49
N VAL A 290 1.78 13.73 6.11
CA VAL A 290 0.51 13.05 6.45
C VAL A 290 -0.41 13.91 7.30
N ASP A 291 0.12 14.71 8.24
CA ASP A 291 -0.67 15.63 9.07
C ASP A 291 -1.35 16.74 8.24
N LYS A 292 -0.72 17.17 7.15
CA LYS A 292 -1.33 18.11 6.21
C LYS A 292 -2.40 17.44 5.36
N MET A 293 -2.16 16.19 4.94
CA MET A 293 -3.13 15.40 4.18
C MET A 293 -4.40 15.17 4.97
N VAL A 294 -4.26 14.71 6.22
CA VAL A 294 -5.38 14.49 7.14
C VAL A 294 -6.17 15.78 7.36
N LYS A 295 -5.49 16.89 7.67
CA LYS A 295 -6.13 18.21 7.84
C LYS A 295 -6.84 18.71 6.59
N ALA A 296 -6.36 18.34 5.40
CA ALA A 296 -6.99 18.64 4.12
C ALA A 296 -8.16 17.71 3.77
N GLY A 297 -8.45 16.69 4.59
CA GLY A 297 -9.49 15.70 4.34
C GLY A 297 -9.12 14.65 3.29
N ILE A 298 -7.84 14.49 2.99
CA ILE A 298 -7.36 13.43 2.11
C ILE A 298 -7.50 12.08 2.81
N ARG A 299 -8.01 11.09 2.11
CA ARG A 299 -8.06 9.71 2.59
C ARG A 299 -6.63 9.16 2.66
N VAL A 300 -6.20 8.79 3.86
CA VAL A 300 -4.88 8.16 4.09
C VAL A 300 -5.10 6.78 4.68
N ALA A 301 -4.50 5.77 4.04
CA ALA A 301 -4.45 4.40 4.53
C ALA A 301 -3.00 4.03 4.90
N LEU A 302 -2.82 2.97 5.69
CA LEU A 302 -1.49 2.46 6.02
C LEU A 302 -1.14 1.24 5.18
N GLY A 303 0.14 1.14 4.86
CA GLY A 303 0.77 -0.03 4.26
C GLY A 303 2.08 -0.38 4.98
N THR A 304 2.53 -1.61 4.84
CA THR A 304 3.85 -2.01 5.35
C THR A 304 4.95 -1.86 4.31
N ASP A 305 4.57 -1.77 3.04
CA ASP A 305 5.51 -1.97 1.94
C ASP A 305 6.14 -3.38 2.00
N SER A 306 7.31 -3.58 1.40
CA SER A 306 8.00 -4.86 1.35
C SER A 306 8.97 -5.07 2.50
N ARG A 307 9.36 -6.33 2.74
CA ARG A 307 10.48 -6.63 3.65
C ARG A 307 11.84 -6.18 3.10
N ALA A 308 11.89 -5.70 1.87
CA ALA A 308 13.10 -5.07 1.34
C ALA A 308 13.36 -3.67 1.93
N SER A 309 12.33 -3.00 2.49
CA SER A 309 12.42 -1.68 3.11
C SER A 309 11.86 -1.64 4.55
N ASN A 310 11.21 -2.72 4.99
CA ASN A 310 10.56 -2.84 6.29
C ASN A 310 11.00 -4.16 6.97
N PRO A 311 11.25 -4.20 8.27
CA PRO A 311 11.69 -5.43 8.94
C PRO A 311 10.64 -6.53 9.00
N ASP A 312 9.33 -6.20 8.87
CA ASP A 312 8.24 -7.16 8.91
C ASP A 312 6.96 -6.60 8.24
N LEU A 313 5.94 -7.46 8.04
CA LEU A 313 4.64 -7.10 7.47
C LEU A 313 3.55 -6.86 8.53
N ASN A 314 3.94 -6.57 9.77
CA ASN A 314 3.03 -6.34 10.88
C ASN A 314 2.47 -4.90 10.85
N LEU A 315 1.27 -4.74 10.30
CA LEU A 315 0.61 -3.43 10.20
C LEU A 315 0.34 -2.78 11.56
N TRP A 316 0.14 -3.57 12.63
CA TRP A 316 -0.01 -3.01 13.97
C TRP A 316 1.24 -2.23 14.43
N LYS A 317 2.41 -2.62 13.99
CA LYS A 317 3.65 -1.87 14.28
C LYS A 317 3.72 -0.54 13.53
N GLU A 318 3.09 -0.41 12.35
CA GLU A 318 2.93 0.89 11.67
C GLU A 318 2.02 1.81 12.49
N VAL A 319 0.89 1.27 12.99
CA VAL A 319 -0.01 2.01 13.90
C VAL A 319 0.75 2.47 15.15
N GLN A 320 1.48 1.55 15.82
CA GLN A 320 2.27 1.89 17.01
C GLN A 320 3.35 2.93 16.71
N TYR A 321 3.99 2.84 15.54
CA TYR A 321 4.99 3.83 15.11
C TYR A 321 4.36 5.23 15.04
N LEU A 322 3.20 5.37 14.40
CA LEU A 322 2.51 6.66 14.32
C LEU A 322 2.06 7.18 15.68
N LEU A 323 1.46 6.34 16.52
CA LEU A 323 1.04 6.71 17.87
C LEU A 323 2.22 7.26 18.71
N ASN A 324 3.42 6.77 18.48
CA ASN A 324 4.61 7.19 19.22
C ASN A 324 5.35 8.40 18.61
N HIS A 325 5.28 8.61 17.30
CA HIS A 325 6.10 9.59 16.60
C HIS A 325 5.31 10.73 15.92
N ARG A 326 3.98 10.61 15.81
CA ARG A 326 3.13 11.55 15.09
C ARG A 326 1.95 12.02 15.96
N GLN A 327 2.29 12.59 17.12
CA GLN A 327 1.31 13.07 18.12
C GLN A 327 0.37 14.17 17.61
N GLU A 328 0.68 14.80 16.49
CA GLU A 328 -0.19 15.76 15.80
C GLU A 328 -1.36 15.12 15.06
N ILE A 329 -1.40 13.78 14.93
CA ILE A 329 -2.50 13.03 14.34
C ILE A 329 -3.31 12.40 15.48
N PRO A 330 -4.62 12.61 15.54
CA PRO A 330 -5.47 11.96 16.53
C PRO A 330 -5.36 10.42 16.48
N PRO A 331 -5.28 9.73 17.62
CA PRO A 331 -5.18 8.26 17.65
C PRO A 331 -6.31 7.54 16.90
N GLU A 332 -7.52 8.07 16.95
CA GLU A 332 -8.69 7.56 16.21
C GLU A 332 -8.48 7.59 14.71
N GLU A 333 -7.91 8.66 14.15
CA GLU A 333 -7.59 8.77 12.73
C GLU A 333 -6.49 7.77 12.33
N ILE A 334 -5.50 7.53 13.20
CA ILE A 334 -4.48 6.50 12.94
C ILE A 334 -5.10 5.10 12.88
N LEU A 335 -6.09 4.80 13.72
CA LEU A 335 -6.82 3.54 13.67
C LEU A 335 -7.70 3.43 12.41
N GLU A 336 -8.33 4.51 11.99
CA GLU A 336 -9.10 4.57 10.73
C GLU A 336 -8.22 4.29 9.52
N MET A 337 -6.98 4.80 9.49
CA MET A 337 -6.01 4.54 8.42
C MET A 337 -5.65 3.06 8.27
N ALA A 338 -5.81 2.25 9.32
CA ALA A 338 -5.51 0.83 9.31
C ALA A 338 -6.76 -0.07 9.21
N THR A 339 -7.96 0.51 9.19
CA THR A 339 -9.23 -0.23 9.30
C THR A 339 -10.30 0.27 8.32
N SER A 340 -11.05 1.32 8.66
CA SER A 340 -12.21 1.79 7.89
C SER A 340 -11.82 2.43 6.56
N VAL A 341 -10.80 3.28 6.54
CA VAL A 341 -10.35 3.93 5.29
C VAL A 341 -9.94 2.91 4.23
N PRO A 342 -9.05 1.95 4.52
CA PRO A 342 -8.69 0.94 3.53
C PRO A 342 -9.83 -0.06 3.25
N ALA A 343 -10.76 -0.30 4.18
CA ALA A 343 -11.93 -1.13 3.91
C ALA A 343 -12.80 -0.53 2.81
N ASP A 344 -13.03 0.78 2.86
CA ASP A 344 -13.81 1.49 1.85
C ASP A 344 -13.07 1.62 0.50
N ALA A 345 -11.73 1.64 0.53
CA ALA A 345 -10.92 1.87 -0.66
C ALA A 345 -10.62 0.60 -1.47
N LEU A 346 -10.48 -0.57 -0.80
CA LEU A 346 -10.10 -1.86 -1.40
C LEU A 346 -11.29 -2.80 -1.69
N GLN A 347 -12.53 -2.27 -1.66
CA GLN A 347 -13.75 -3.05 -1.92
C GLN A 347 -13.86 -3.60 -3.33
#